data_12093948bd8d33c132fa91966785e61f
#
_entry.id   12093948bd8d33c132fa91966785e61f
#
_cell.length_a   1.000
_cell.length_b   1.000
_cell.length_c   1.000
_cell.angle_alpha   90.00
_cell.angle_beta   90.00
_cell.angle_gamma   90.00
#
_symmetry.space_group_name_H-M   'P 1'
#
loop_
_entity.id
_entity.type
_entity.pdbx_description
1 polymer ?
#
loop_
_entity_poly.entity_id
_entity_poly.type
_entity_poly.pdbx_seq_one_letter_code
_entity_poly.pdbx_strand_id
1 'polypeptide(L)'
;MEKLASLYREHISTLQQRAREVLVRNQFDALLIHSGELQCIFLDDRDYPFKVNTHFKAWVPVTKVPNCWLWVDGINKPKLWFYSPVDYWHSVEPLPTSYWTKEVEIIHLVNTQDINSELNPYVKHNVVYIGCSPQRAKELGFSEHNINPKAVLDYFHFYRSYKTDYELACMREAQKTAVVGHLAAYEAFQAGMSEFDINISYLMATGHRDTDVPYDNIIAMNENSAVLHYTVLQHNAPAEVRSLLIDAGAEYNGYAADITRTYAAKSNNEFASLIKDLNAEQKALISTIKAGVRYTEYHIQMHHRIANLLKKHGIVKNISEETMLEKGLTMPFFPHGIGHPLGLQVHDVAGFMQDDTGTHLASPAIYPYLRCTRILEPRMVLTIEPGLYFIESLLASWRESEFSKHFDWNKIEMFKPFGGIRIEDNIVIHENKVENMTRDLQLP
;
A
#
# COMPACT_ATOMS: atom_id res chain seq x y z
N MET A 1 8.14 -21.19 -12.38
CA MET A 1 7.77 -20.42 -13.59
C MET A 1 6.49 -20.93 -14.25
N GLU A 2 6.31 -22.22 -14.50
CA GLU A 2 5.08 -22.75 -15.14
C GLU A 2 3.79 -22.42 -14.39
N LYS A 3 3.78 -22.56 -13.06
CA LYS A 3 2.61 -22.21 -12.23
C LYS A 3 2.24 -20.72 -12.39
N LEU A 4 3.22 -19.80 -12.36
CA LEU A 4 2.96 -18.37 -12.49
C LEU A 4 2.46 -18.02 -13.90
N ALA A 5 2.94 -18.71 -14.94
CA ALA A 5 2.46 -18.57 -16.31
C ALA A 5 0.98 -18.96 -16.47
N SER A 6 0.55 -20.06 -15.83
CA SER A 6 -0.87 -20.46 -15.84
C SER A 6 -1.74 -19.44 -15.14
N LEU A 7 -1.33 -18.99 -13.95
CA LEU A 7 -2.07 -17.98 -13.19
C LEU A 7 -2.16 -16.65 -13.95
N TYR A 8 -1.09 -16.27 -14.66
CA TYR A 8 -1.09 -15.06 -15.46
C TYR A 8 -2.04 -15.13 -16.64
N ARG A 9 -2.16 -16.26 -17.31
CA ARG A 9 -3.15 -16.47 -18.38
C ARG A 9 -4.58 -16.26 -17.87
N GLU A 10 -4.91 -16.82 -16.71
CA GLU A 10 -6.22 -16.66 -16.07
C GLU A 10 -6.45 -15.20 -15.64
N HIS A 11 -5.41 -14.53 -15.15
CA HIS A 11 -5.44 -13.12 -14.81
C HIS A 11 -5.77 -12.24 -16.04
N ILE A 12 -5.06 -12.43 -17.17
CA ILE A 12 -5.31 -11.70 -18.40
C ILE A 12 -6.74 -11.98 -18.91
N SER A 13 -7.21 -13.21 -18.84
CA SER A 13 -8.61 -13.55 -19.20
C SER A 13 -9.62 -12.77 -18.35
N THR A 14 -9.38 -12.66 -17.04
CA THR A 14 -10.22 -11.89 -16.12
C THR A 14 -10.18 -10.39 -16.46
N LEU A 15 -9.01 -9.83 -16.72
CA LEU A 15 -8.87 -8.42 -17.09
C LEU A 15 -9.54 -8.12 -18.45
N GLN A 16 -9.40 -9.01 -19.41
CA GLN A 16 -10.10 -8.91 -20.72
C GLN A 16 -11.62 -8.91 -20.56
N GLN A 17 -12.16 -9.77 -19.71
CA GLN A 17 -13.58 -9.78 -19.40
C GLN A 17 -14.02 -8.44 -18.81
N ARG A 18 -13.31 -7.95 -17.78
CA ARG A 18 -13.59 -6.64 -17.14
C ARG A 18 -13.51 -5.49 -18.15
N ALA A 19 -12.49 -5.50 -19.01
CA ALA A 19 -12.35 -4.50 -20.08
C ALA A 19 -13.55 -4.53 -21.03
N ARG A 20 -13.95 -5.71 -21.50
CA ARG A 20 -15.13 -5.85 -22.38
C ARG A 20 -16.39 -5.30 -21.73
N GLU A 21 -16.64 -5.65 -20.47
CA GLU A 21 -17.83 -5.21 -19.74
C GLU A 21 -17.90 -3.68 -19.62
N VAL A 22 -16.81 -3.02 -19.23
CA VAL A 22 -16.79 -1.56 -19.07
C VAL A 22 -16.83 -0.83 -20.40
N LEU A 23 -16.18 -1.35 -21.45
CA LEU A 23 -16.22 -0.79 -22.78
C LEU A 23 -17.62 -0.83 -23.38
N VAL A 24 -18.29 -1.98 -23.30
CA VAL A 24 -19.69 -2.12 -23.78
C VAL A 24 -20.63 -1.21 -23.00
N ARG A 25 -20.50 -1.15 -21.67
CA ARG A 25 -21.34 -0.31 -20.80
C ARG A 25 -21.24 1.17 -21.15
N ASN A 26 -20.05 1.63 -21.50
CA ASN A 26 -19.76 3.04 -21.79
C ASN A 26 -19.66 3.37 -23.29
N GLN A 27 -19.96 2.43 -24.16
CA GLN A 27 -19.95 2.59 -25.62
C GLN A 27 -18.58 3.00 -26.19
N PHE A 28 -17.50 2.46 -25.62
CA PHE A 28 -16.14 2.60 -26.12
C PHE A 28 -15.69 1.33 -26.86
N ASP A 29 -14.77 1.47 -27.81
CA ASP A 29 -14.25 0.36 -28.60
C ASP A 29 -13.05 -0.31 -27.95
N ALA A 30 -12.20 0.45 -27.26
CA ALA A 30 -10.96 -0.05 -26.65
C ALA A 30 -10.39 0.91 -25.59
N LEU A 31 -9.38 0.40 -24.87
CA LEU A 31 -8.52 1.16 -23.98
C LEU A 31 -7.13 1.30 -24.59
N LEU A 32 -6.54 2.47 -24.48
CA LEU A 32 -5.12 2.71 -24.68
C LEU A 32 -4.52 3.17 -23.35
N ILE A 33 -3.68 2.34 -22.76
CA ILE A 33 -3.11 2.57 -21.43
C ILE A 33 -1.63 2.92 -21.56
N HIS A 34 -1.23 4.08 -21.05
CA HIS A 34 0.13 4.58 -21.12
C HIS A 34 0.90 4.26 -19.82
N SER A 35 2.13 3.75 -19.93
CA SER A 35 2.97 3.45 -18.76
C SER A 35 3.38 4.71 -17.98
N GLY A 36 3.42 5.84 -18.63
CA GLY A 36 3.90 7.13 -18.13
C GLY A 36 5.17 7.59 -18.83
N GLU A 37 5.60 8.80 -18.50
CA GLU A 37 6.78 9.46 -19.07
C GLU A 37 7.72 9.86 -17.94
N LEU A 38 9.03 9.97 -18.24
CA LEU A 38 9.99 10.60 -17.35
C LEU A 38 9.65 12.08 -17.16
N GLN A 39 9.89 12.59 -15.99
CA GLN A 39 9.69 13.99 -15.64
C GLN A 39 11.01 14.60 -15.21
N CYS A 40 11.52 15.56 -15.99
CA CYS A 40 12.74 16.27 -15.67
C CYS A 40 12.60 17.09 -14.39
N ILE A 41 13.65 17.11 -13.61
CA ILE A 41 13.79 18.03 -12.47
C ILE A 41 13.87 19.46 -13.03
N PHE A 42 13.24 20.42 -12.38
CA PHE A 42 13.16 21.81 -12.84
C PHE A 42 14.56 22.38 -13.09
N LEU A 43 14.83 22.80 -14.36
CA LEU A 43 16.10 23.34 -14.84
C LEU A 43 17.32 22.40 -14.68
N ASP A 44 17.09 21.09 -14.62
CA ASP A 44 18.13 20.06 -14.57
C ASP A 44 18.02 19.18 -15.82
N ASP A 45 19.07 18.41 -16.12
CA ASP A 45 19.13 17.39 -17.19
C ASP A 45 18.83 15.96 -16.64
N ARG A 46 18.42 15.87 -15.37
CA ARG A 46 18.05 14.61 -14.70
C ARG A 46 16.55 14.51 -14.50
N ASP A 47 16.07 13.28 -14.43
CA ASP A 47 14.68 12.98 -14.18
C ASP A 47 14.43 12.62 -12.71
N TYR A 48 13.19 12.85 -12.25
CA TYR A 48 12.67 12.23 -11.03
C TYR A 48 12.60 10.71 -11.19
N PRO A 49 12.66 9.94 -10.08
CA PRO A 49 12.46 8.49 -10.14
C PRO A 49 11.14 8.13 -10.81
N PHE A 50 11.21 7.28 -11.85
CA PHE A 50 10.03 6.85 -12.59
C PHE A 50 9.19 5.89 -11.77
N LYS A 51 7.89 6.12 -11.72
CA LYS A 51 6.87 5.20 -11.20
C LYS A 51 5.83 4.94 -12.28
N VAL A 52 5.70 3.69 -12.67
CA VAL A 52 4.78 3.27 -13.73
C VAL A 52 3.31 3.48 -13.34
N ASN A 53 2.48 3.83 -14.32
CA ASN A 53 1.03 3.92 -14.16
C ASN A 53 0.46 2.58 -13.65
N THR A 54 -0.31 2.64 -12.58
CA THR A 54 -0.87 1.48 -11.91
C THR A 54 -1.83 0.68 -12.81
N HIS A 55 -2.63 1.36 -13.64
CA HIS A 55 -3.49 0.68 -14.62
C HIS A 55 -2.70 -0.07 -15.69
N PHE A 56 -1.50 0.41 -16.04
CA PHE A 56 -0.61 -0.27 -16.98
C PHE A 56 0.00 -1.53 -16.34
N LYS A 57 0.60 -1.40 -15.15
CA LYS A 57 1.22 -2.55 -14.47
C LYS A 57 0.23 -3.62 -14.01
N ALA A 58 -1.06 -3.31 -13.95
CA ALA A 58 -2.11 -4.30 -13.74
C ALA A 58 -2.16 -5.37 -14.85
N TRP A 59 -1.83 -4.99 -16.09
CA TRP A 59 -1.84 -5.87 -17.26
C TRP A 59 -0.51 -6.56 -17.48
N VAL A 60 0.58 -5.84 -17.37
CA VAL A 60 1.92 -6.35 -17.69
C VAL A 60 2.91 -5.99 -16.58
N PRO A 61 3.77 -6.92 -16.11
CA PRO A 61 4.72 -6.68 -15.03
C PRO A 61 5.95 -5.87 -15.50
N VAL A 62 5.69 -4.78 -16.24
CA VAL A 62 6.70 -3.84 -16.73
C VAL A 62 6.65 -2.61 -15.83
N THR A 63 7.53 -2.57 -14.83
CA THR A 63 7.47 -1.57 -13.74
C THR A 63 8.50 -0.45 -13.86
N LYS A 64 9.45 -0.56 -14.82
CA LYS A 64 10.60 0.36 -14.91
C LYS A 64 10.73 1.06 -16.28
N VAL A 65 9.87 0.75 -17.26
CA VAL A 65 10.01 1.27 -18.62
C VAL A 65 8.96 2.35 -18.89
N PRO A 66 9.35 3.61 -19.08
CA PRO A 66 8.46 4.69 -19.51
C PRO A 66 8.07 4.53 -20.98
N ASN A 67 7.14 5.34 -21.44
CA ASN A 67 6.74 5.46 -22.85
C ASN A 67 6.25 4.15 -23.50
N CYS A 68 5.83 3.16 -22.71
CA CYS A 68 5.16 1.98 -23.22
C CYS A 68 3.64 2.24 -23.35
N TRP A 69 3.03 1.61 -24.33
CA TRP A 69 1.60 1.76 -24.63
C TRP A 69 0.94 0.40 -24.73
N LEU A 70 -0.22 0.25 -24.12
CA LEU A 70 -0.96 -1.00 -24.10
C LEU A 70 -2.36 -0.79 -24.68
N TRP A 71 -2.68 -1.51 -25.75
CA TRP A 71 -4.01 -1.57 -26.35
C TRP A 71 -4.78 -2.76 -25.83
N VAL A 72 -6.03 -2.53 -25.44
CA VAL A 72 -6.94 -3.55 -24.94
C VAL A 72 -8.35 -3.30 -25.50
N ASP A 73 -8.90 -4.26 -26.23
CA ASP A 73 -10.28 -4.22 -26.74
C ASP A 73 -11.22 -5.22 -26.03
N GLY A 74 -10.71 -5.95 -25.05
CA GLY A 74 -11.46 -6.97 -24.32
C GLY A 74 -11.76 -8.26 -25.11
N ILE A 75 -11.28 -8.40 -26.34
CA ILE A 75 -11.54 -9.53 -27.23
C ILE A 75 -10.25 -10.17 -27.71
N ASN A 76 -9.40 -9.36 -28.33
CA ASN A 76 -8.15 -9.81 -28.90
C ASN A 76 -7.03 -9.79 -27.86
N LYS A 77 -5.93 -10.50 -28.17
CA LYS A 77 -4.72 -10.45 -27.36
C LYS A 77 -4.26 -9.01 -27.18
N PRO A 78 -3.98 -8.53 -25.93
CA PRO A 78 -3.48 -7.17 -25.74
C PRO A 78 -2.22 -6.90 -26.54
N LYS A 79 -2.07 -5.67 -27.08
CA LYS A 79 -0.90 -5.25 -27.82
C LYS A 79 -0.09 -4.27 -27.02
N LEU A 80 1.20 -4.56 -26.85
CA LEU A 80 2.14 -3.75 -26.09
C LEU A 80 3.20 -3.16 -27.03
N TRP A 81 3.18 -1.86 -27.24
CA TRP A 81 4.34 -1.14 -27.78
C TRP A 81 5.34 -0.95 -26.66
N PHE A 82 6.37 -1.79 -26.70
CA PHE A 82 7.41 -1.79 -25.68
C PHE A 82 8.54 -0.87 -26.10
N TYR A 83 8.76 0.20 -25.33
CA TYR A 83 9.80 1.19 -25.61
C TYR A 83 11.18 0.65 -25.21
N SER A 84 12.03 0.49 -26.22
CA SER A 84 13.42 0.01 -26.08
C SER A 84 14.27 0.73 -27.13
N PRO A 85 14.72 1.97 -26.86
CA PRO A 85 15.45 2.80 -27.81
C PRO A 85 16.88 2.31 -28.00
N VAL A 86 17.58 2.86 -29.01
CA VAL A 86 19.03 2.77 -29.11
C VAL A 86 19.60 3.95 -28.32
N ASP A 87 20.18 3.66 -27.16
CA ASP A 87 20.76 4.67 -26.27
C ASP A 87 22.16 4.23 -25.80
N TYR A 88 23.08 5.18 -25.71
CA TYR A 88 24.42 4.93 -25.17
C TYR A 88 24.68 5.69 -23.86
N TRP A 89 23.74 6.53 -23.45
CA TRP A 89 23.79 7.26 -22.19
C TRP A 89 23.19 6.47 -21.04
N HIS A 90 22.13 5.72 -21.32
CA HIS A 90 21.36 5.02 -20.31
C HIS A 90 21.26 3.53 -20.61
N SER A 91 21.13 2.73 -19.56
CA SER A 91 20.81 1.32 -19.71
C SER A 91 19.38 1.16 -20.23
N VAL A 92 19.21 0.46 -21.31
CA VAL A 92 17.92 0.20 -21.94
C VAL A 92 17.45 -1.21 -21.60
N GLU A 93 16.19 -1.32 -21.17
CA GLU A 93 15.58 -2.63 -20.95
C GLU A 93 15.38 -3.34 -22.30
N PRO A 94 15.89 -4.58 -22.43
CA PRO A 94 15.71 -5.35 -23.66
C PRO A 94 14.24 -5.79 -23.81
N LEU A 95 13.87 -6.19 -25.03
CA LEU A 95 12.56 -6.78 -25.26
C LEU A 95 12.34 -7.99 -24.33
N PRO A 96 11.20 -8.03 -23.63
CA PRO A 96 10.96 -9.06 -22.64
C PRO A 96 10.76 -10.44 -23.26
N THR A 97 11.29 -11.47 -22.59
CA THR A 97 11.16 -12.88 -22.98
C THR A 97 10.54 -13.76 -21.88
N SER A 98 9.98 -13.14 -20.85
CA SER A 98 9.46 -13.81 -19.67
C SER A 98 8.13 -14.54 -19.93
N TYR A 99 7.65 -15.30 -18.95
CA TYR A 99 6.43 -16.14 -19.03
C TYR A 99 5.18 -15.40 -19.51
N TRP A 100 5.04 -14.13 -19.15
CA TRP A 100 3.87 -13.32 -19.48
C TRP A 100 3.78 -12.89 -20.95
N THR A 101 4.89 -12.88 -21.68
CA THR A 101 4.94 -12.42 -23.09
C THR A 101 4.11 -13.27 -24.03
N LYS A 102 3.77 -14.50 -23.62
CA LYS A 102 2.90 -15.39 -24.39
C LYS A 102 1.46 -14.89 -24.48
N GLU A 103 1.03 -14.09 -23.52
CA GLU A 103 -0.35 -13.61 -23.41
C GLU A 103 -0.52 -12.18 -23.97
N VAL A 104 0.57 -11.55 -24.47
CA VAL A 104 0.58 -10.18 -25.01
C VAL A 104 1.33 -10.15 -26.35
N GLU A 105 0.82 -9.43 -27.34
CA GLU A 105 1.53 -9.15 -28.58
C GLU A 105 2.50 -7.98 -28.34
N ILE A 106 3.82 -8.22 -28.51
CA ILE A 106 4.83 -7.22 -28.24
C ILE A 106 5.30 -6.60 -29.55
N ILE A 107 5.22 -5.28 -29.63
CA ILE A 107 5.68 -4.47 -30.75
C ILE A 107 6.87 -3.62 -30.25
N HIS A 108 8.01 -3.69 -30.92
CA HIS A 108 9.19 -2.92 -30.55
C HIS A 108 9.01 -1.44 -30.95
N LEU A 109 9.04 -0.56 -29.98
CA LEU A 109 9.03 0.89 -30.16
C LEU A 109 10.44 1.44 -29.89
N VAL A 110 11.10 1.92 -30.95
CA VAL A 110 12.47 2.45 -30.87
C VAL A 110 12.47 3.96 -30.56
N ASN A 111 11.57 4.71 -31.19
CA ASN A 111 11.47 6.15 -30.97
C ASN A 111 10.08 6.50 -30.43
N THR A 112 10.02 7.38 -29.44
CA THR A 112 8.73 7.86 -28.90
C THR A 112 7.87 8.59 -29.92
N GLN A 113 8.48 9.19 -30.97
CA GLN A 113 7.77 9.87 -32.04
C GLN A 113 7.04 8.92 -32.98
N ASP A 114 7.54 7.69 -33.16
CA ASP A 114 6.94 6.69 -34.05
C ASP A 114 5.57 6.25 -33.53
N ILE A 115 5.29 6.41 -32.23
CA ILE A 115 4.02 6.05 -31.61
C ILE A 115 2.82 6.76 -32.27
N ASN A 116 3.00 7.98 -32.75
CA ASN A 116 1.94 8.73 -33.42
C ASN A 116 1.46 8.01 -34.69
N SER A 117 2.40 7.47 -35.51
CA SER A 117 2.09 6.73 -36.71
C SER A 117 1.56 5.32 -36.38
N GLU A 118 2.15 4.68 -35.37
CA GLU A 118 1.75 3.35 -34.90
C GLU A 118 0.31 3.37 -34.35
N LEU A 119 -0.06 4.37 -33.56
CA LEU A 119 -1.38 4.47 -32.94
C LEU A 119 -2.45 5.09 -33.86
N ASN A 120 -2.08 5.78 -34.94
CA ASN A 120 -3.03 6.46 -35.85
C ASN A 120 -4.18 5.54 -36.36
N PRO A 121 -3.96 4.25 -36.70
CA PRO A 121 -5.06 3.36 -37.07
C PRO A 121 -6.06 3.12 -35.94
N TYR A 122 -5.60 3.13 -34.68
CA TYR A 122 -6.35 2.80 -33.48
C TYR A 122 -7.12 3.99 -32.90
N VAL A 123 -6.53 5.18 -32.86
CA VAL A 123 -7.17 6.40 -32.29
C VAL A 123 -8.34 6.93 -33.15
N LYS A 124 -8.56 6.37 -34.35
CA LYS A 124 -9.73 6.67 -35.18
C LYS A 124 -11.04 6.05 -34.64
N HIS A 125 -10.92 5.09 -33.73
CA HIS A 125 -12.03 4.48 -33.01
C HIS A 125 -12.40 5.30 -31.77
N ASN A 126 -13.53 4.99 -31.16
CA ASN A 126 -13.92 5.60 -29.89
C ASN A 126 -13.14 4.96 -28.72
N VAL A 127 -11.89 5.40 -28.54
CA VAL A 127 -10.90 4.80 -27.63
C VAL A 127 -10.76 5.63 -26.37
N VAL A 128 -10.67 4.95 -25.21
CA VAL A 128 -10.35 5.56 -23.93
C VAL A 128 -8.83 5.60 -23.75
N TYR A 129 -8.29 6.77 -23.42
CA TYR A 129 -6.94 6.89 -22.89
C TYR A 129 -6.94 6.79 -21.35
N ILE A 130 -6.04 5.96 -20.80
CA ILE A 130 -5.76 5.87 -19.36
C ILE A 130 -4.28 6.16 -19.13
N GLY A 131 -3.98 7.27 -18.44
CA GLY A 131 -2.59 7.64 -18.16
C GLY A 131 -2.44 8.95 -17.41
N CYS A 132 -1.21 9.19 -16.93
CA CYS A 132 -0.86 10.39 -16.17
C CYS A 132 -0.50 11.61 -17.03
N SER A 133 -0.46 11.48 -18.38
CA SER A 133 -0.10 12.53 -19.34
C SER A 133 -1.29 12.94 -20.22
N PRO A 134 -2.31 13.67 -19.72
CA PRO A 134 -3.46 14.12 -20.51
C PRO A 134 -3.05 14.98 -21.72
N GLN A 135 -1.97 15.75 -21.59
CA GLN A 135 -1.44 16.58 -22.67
C GLN A 135 -0.97 15.70 -23.84
N ARG A 136 -0.24 14.60 -23.54
CA ARG A 136 0.20 13.64 -24.56
C ARG A 136 -0.99 12.98 -25.27
N ALA A 137 -2.05 12.68 -24.54
CA ALA A 137 -3.28 12.14 -25.12
C ALA A 137 -3.93 13.15 -26.11
N LYS A 138 -3.99 14.44 -25.75
CA LYS A 138 -4.51 15.50 -26.63
C LYS A 138 -3.67 15.65 -27.90
N GLU A 139 -2.36 15.56 -27.82
CA GLU A 139 -1.43 15.56 -28.97
C GLU A 139 -1.66 14.37 -29.91
N LEU A 140 -2.07 13.22 -29.37
CA LEU A 140 -2.47 12.03 -30.14
C LEU A 140 -3.88 12.15 -30.73
N GLY A 141 -4.62 13.23 -30.46
CA GLY A 141 -5.94 13.50 -31.00
C GLY A 141 -7.11 12.99 -30.15
N PHE A 142 -6.87 12.55 -28.88
CA PHE A 142 -7.96 12.18 -27.98
C PHE A 142 -8.80 13.38 -27.58
N SER A 143 -10.13 13.22 -27.60
CA SER A 143 -11.05 14.20 -27.03
C SER A 143 -10.97 14.16 -25.49
N GLU A 144 -11.32 15.26 -24.84
CA GLU A 144 -11.29 15.36 -23.38
C GLU A 144 -12.21 14.31 -22.70
N HIS A 145 -13.33 14.00 -23.34
CA HIS A 145 -14.27 12.97 -22.87
C HIS A 145 -13.64 11.57 -22.82
N ASN A 146 -12.68 11.28 -23.69
CA ASN A 146 -12.02 9.98 -23.82
C ASN A 146 -10.76 9.87 -22.93
N ILE A 147 -10.34 10.96 -22.27
CA ILE A 147 -9.15 10.97 -21.40
C ILE A 147 -9.56 10.68 -19.96
N ASN A 148 -9.13 9.55 -19.43
CA ASN A 148 -9.37 9.13 -18.05
C ASN A 148 -10.87 9.24 -17.64
N PRO A 149 -11.84 8.73 -18.42
CA PRO A 149 -13.26 8.91 -18.10
C PRO A 149 -13.59 8.24 -16.76
N LYS A 150 -14.22 9.01 -15.88
CA LYS A 150 -14.50 8.60 -14.49
C LYS A 150 -15.25 7.27 -14.41
N ALA A 151 -16.24 7.05 -15.26
CA ALA A 151 -17.04 5.82 -15.24
C ALA A 151 -16.20 4.56 -15.54
N VAL A 152 -15.18 4.68 -16.41
CA VAL A 152 -14.25 3.59 -16.70
C VAL A 152 -13.28 3.36 -15.55
N LEU A 153 -12.74 4.44 -14.96
CA LEU A 153 -11.84 4.37 -13.82
C LEU A 153 -12.53 3.79 -12.59
N ASP A 154 -13.75 4.24 -12.27
CA ASP A 154 -14.53 3.74 -11.13
C ASP A 154 -14.76 2.23 -11.24
N TYR A 155 -15.13 1.75 -12.44
CA TYR A 155 -15.28 0.33 -12.68
C TYR A 155 -14.00 -0.45 -12.39
N PHE A 156 -12.87 -0.05 -12.96
CA PHE A 156 -11.59 -0.72 -12.72
C PHE A 156 -11.14 -0.61 -11.27
N HIS A 157 -11.32 0.54 -10.63
CA HIS A 157 -10.98 0.74 -9.22
C HIS A 157 -11.76 -0.22 -8.32
N PHE A 158 -13.06 -0.35 -8.55
CA PHE A 158 -13.91 -1.25 -7.77
C PHE A 158 -13.45 -2.71 -7.89
N TYR A 159 -13.25 -3.20 -9.13
CA TYR A 159 -12.88 -4.59 -9.38
C TYR A 159 -11.41 -4.90 -9.04
N ARG A 160 -10.54 -3.89 -8.96
CA ARG A 160 -9.15 -4.05 -8.50
C ARG A 160 -9.04 -4.52 -7.05
N SER A 161 -10.09 -4.34 -6.26
CA SER A 161 -10.17 -4.88 -4.91
C SER A 161 -10.18 -6.42 -4.88
N TYR A 162 -10.74 -7.07 -5.91
CA TYR A 162 -10.86 -8.53 -6.00
C TYR A 162 -9.66 -9.11 -6.73
N LYS A 163 -8.67 -9.55 -5.97
CA LYS A 163 -7.38 -10.06 -6.48
C LYS A 163 -7.58 -11.40 -7.21
N THR A 164 -6.97 -11.53 -8.39
CA THR A 164 -6.83 -12.83 -9.07
C THR A 164 -5.79 -13.70 -8.36
N ASP A 165 -5.69 -14.97 -8.70
CA ASP A 165 -4.71 -15.87 -8.10
C ASP A 165 -3.27 -15.50 -8.47
N TYR A 166 -3.07 -14.89 -9.65
CA TYR A 166 -1.79 -14.29 -10.04
C TYR A 166 -1.41 -13.13 -9.14
N GLU A 167 -2.32 -12.20 -8.89
CA GLU A 167 -2.09 -11.04 -8.01
C GLU A 167 -1.75 -11.49 -6.59
N LEU A 168 -2.51 -12.45 -6.03
CA LEU A 168 -2.24 -13.04 -4.71
C LEU A 168 -0.87 -13.75 -4.68
N ALA A 169 -0.48 -14.43 -5.76
CA ALA A 169 0.84 -15.05 -5.85
C ALA A 169 1.96 -13.99 -5.83
N CYS A 170 1.80 -12.88 -6.57
CA CYS A 170 2.77 -11.79 -6.57
C CYS A 170 2.85 -11.12 -5.19
N MET A 171 1.72 -10.87 -4.53
CA MET A 171 1.70 -10.29 -3.19
C MET A 171 2.37 -11.19 -2.16
N ARG A 172 2.21 -12.51 -2.24
CA ARG A 172 2.92 -13.45 -1.35
C ARG A 172 4.44 -13.45 -1.57
N GLU A 173 4.91 -13.26 -2.80
CA GLU A 173 6.36 -13.11 -3.05
C GLU A 173 6.87 -11.78 -2.50
N ALA A 174 6.12 -10.67 -2.65
CA ALA A 174 6.45 -9.39 -2.03
C ALA A 174 6.54 -9.51 -0.49
N GLN A 175 5.59 -10.23 0.15
CA GLN A 175 5.62 -10.50 1.59
C GLN A 175 6.88 -11.25 2.02
N LYS A 176 7.28 -12.31 1.28
CA LYS A 176 8.50 -13.06 1.58
C LYS A 176 9.74 -12.16 1.54
N THR A 177 9.82 -11.30 0.52
CA THR A 177 10.91 -10.34 0.36
C THR A 177 10.93 -9.35 1.53
N ALA A 178 9.78 -8.76 1.88
CA ALA A 178 9.68 -7.83 2.99
C ALA A 178 10.05 -8.47 4.34
N VAL A 179 9.62 -9.71 4.59
CA VAL A 179 9.96 -10.45 5.83
C VAL A 179 11.47 -10.65 5.96
N VAL A 180 12.18 -10.99 4.89
CA VAL A 180 13.65 -11.10 4.90
C VAL A 180 14.29 -9.76 5.27
N GLY A 181 13.78 -8.65 4.71
CA GLY A 181 14.22 -7.29 5.06
C GLY A 181 13.98 -6.95 6.53
N HIS A 182 12.80 -7.25 7.07
CA HIS A 182 12.45 -7.03 8.48
C HIS A 182 13.36 -7.80 9.44
N LEU A 183 13.71 -9.05 9.11
CA LEU A 183 14.63 -9.84 9.92
C LEU A 183 16.04 -9.24 9.94
N ALA A 184 16.55 -8.81 8.77
CA ALA A 184 17.85 -8.14 8.68
C ALA A 184 17.87 -6.81 9.43
N ALA A 185 16.78 -6.02 9.34
CA ALA A 185 16.63 -4.78 10.10
C ALA A 185 16.59 -5.02 11.61
N TYR A 186 15.92 -6.08 12.07
CA TYR A 186 15.91 -6.46 13.48
C TYR A 186 17.31 -6.86 13.97
N GLU A 187 18.06 -7.65 13.20
CA GLU A 187 19.46 -7.99 13.53
C GLU A 187 20.34 -6.75 13.62
N ALA A 188 20.21 -5.81 12.68
CA ALA A 188 20.94 -4.55 12.70
C ALA A 188 20.59 -3.69 13.92
N PHE A 189 19.31 -3.65 14.32
CA PHE A 189 18.87 -3.00 15.56
C PHE A 189 19.50 -3.63 16.80
N GLN A 190 19.53 -4.97 16.87
CA GLN A 190 20.19 -5.69 18.00
C GLN A 190 21.69 -5.42 18.04
N ALA A 191 22.32 -5.16 16.90
CA ALA A 191 23.74 -4.78 16.82
C ALA A 191 24.00 -3.30 17.20
N GLY A 192 22.97 -2.52 17.52
CA GLY A 192 23.09 -1.11 17.92
C GLY A 192 23.34 -0.15 16.75
N MET A 193 22.96 -0.52 15.53
CA MET A 193 23.12 0.31 14.33
C MET A 193 22.18 1.52 14.36
N SER A 194 22.53 2.55 13.57
CA SER A 194 21.69 3.75 13.37
C SER A 194 20.45 3.45 12.52
N GLU A 195 19.46 4.38 12.52
CA GLU A 195 18.27 4.26 11.64
C GLU A 195 18.68 4.12 10.16
N PHE A 196 19.67 4.90 9.73
CA PHE A 196 20.22 4.83 8.37
C PHE A 196 20.82 3.45 8.06
N ASP A 197 21.66 2.91 8.93
CA ASP A 197 22.32 1.62 8.74
C ASP A 197 21.31 0.46 8.77
N ILE A 198 20.25 0.56 9.59
CA ILE A 198 19.14 -0.40 9.62
C ILE A 198 18.38 -0.37 8.28
N ASN A 199 18.12 0.82 7.72
CA ASN A 199 17.51 0.96 6.40
C ASN A 199 18.38 0.32 5.31
N ILE A 200 19.69 0.55 5.32
CA ILE A 200 20.62 -0.07 4.38
C ILE A 200 20.60 -1.60 4.52
N SER A 201 20.55 -2.12 5.75
CA SER A 201 20.45 -3.57 6.01
C SER A 201 19.16 -4.16 5.41
N TYR A 202 18.04 -3.45 5.56
CA TYR A 202 16.77 -3.83 4.94
C TYR A 202 16.86 -3.87 3.41
N LEU A 203 17.35 -2.80 2.79
CA LEU A 203 17.49 -2.68 1.33
C LEU A 203 18.42 -3.74 0.75
N MET A 204 19.55 -4.01 1.41
CA MET A 204 20.49 -5.07 1.00
C MET A 204 19.83 -6.46 1.06
N ALA A 205 19.11 -6.75 2.11
CA ALA A 205 18.46 -8.05 2.31
C ALA A 205 17.31 -8.29 1.31
N THR A 206 16.55 -7.25 0.97
CA THR A 206 15.46 -7.32 -0.01
C THR A 206 15.94 -7.25 -1.46
N GLY A 207 17.16 -6.76 -1.70
CA GLY A 207 17.69 -6.50 -3.04
C GLY A 207 17.01 -5.32 -3.75
N HIS A 208 16.31 -4.46 -3.01
CA HIS A 208 15.70 -3.26 -3.52
C HIS A 208 16.64 -2.05 -3.42
N ARG A 209 16.61 -1.18 -4.42
CA ARG A 209 17.13 0.18 -4.27
C ARG A 209 16.10 1.00 -3.51
N ASP A 210 16.52 2.13 -2.96
CA ASP A 210 15.64 3.08 -2.30
C ASP A 210 14.45 3.52 -3.18
N THR A 211 14.66 3.63 -4.48
CA THR A 211 13.61 3.98 -5.47
C THR A 211 12.72 2.79 -5.88
N ASP A 212 13.09 1.55 -5.55
CA ASP A 212 12.34 0.34 -5.94
C ASP A 212 11.31 -0.08 -4.87
N VAL A 213 11.45 0.40 -3.62
CA VAL A 213 10.47 0.12 -2.57
C VAL A 213 9.10 0.74 -2.89
N PRO A 214 8.00 0.13 -2.42
CA PRO A 214 6.65 0.63 -2.70
C PRO A 214 6.35 1.98 -2.04
N TYR A 215 7.00 2.28 -0.92
CA TYR A 215 6.97 3.55 -0.18
C TYR A 215 8.28 3.74 0.58
N ASP A 216 8.56 4.98 1.01
CA ASP A 216 9.76 5.29 1.77
C ASP A 216 9.73 4.57 3.12
N ASN A 217 10.77 3.78 3.41
CA ASN A 217 10.85 3.03 4.66
C ASN A 217 10.85 3.96 5.86
N ILE A 218 10.07 3.63 6.88
CA ILE A 218 10.06 4.28 8.18
C ILE A 218 10.91 3.42 9.13
N ILE A 219 12.05 3.94 9.54
CA ILE A 219 12.94 3.34 10.54
C ILE A 219 13.08 4.36 11.67
N ALA A 220 12.35 4.19 12.74
CA ALA A 220 12.21 5.19 13.77
C ALA A 220 12.61 4.65 15.15
N MET A 221 13.68 5.19 15.73
CA MET A 221 14.10 4.85 17.07
C MET A 221 13.47 5.78 18.11
N ASN A 222 13.14 5.24 19.26
CA ASN A 222 12.71 5.99 20.42
C ASN A 222 11.52 6.92 20.10
N GLU A 223 11.57 8.19 20.52
CA GLU A 223 10.56 9.23 20.27
C GLU A 223 10.26 9.51 18.80
N ASN A 224 11.18 9.18 17.88
CA ASN A 224 10.96 9.33 16.45
C ASN A 224 9.76 8.50 15.96
N SER A 225 9.45 7.39 16.61
CA SER A 225 8.29 6.55 16.30
C SER A 225 6.93 7.17 16.64
N ALA A 226 6.92 8.34 17.32
CA ALA A 226 5.73 9.16 17.48
C ALA A 226 5.39 10.00 16.23
N VAL A 227 6.29 10.08 15.25
CA VAL A 227 6.05 10.71 13.95
C VAL A 227 5.59 9.62 12.98
N LEU A 228 4.31 9.63 12.59
CA LEU A 228 3.68 8.52 11.87
C LEU A 228 4.33 8.21 10.51
N HIS A 229 4.81 9.23 9.79
CA HIS A 229 5.53 9.11 8.52
C HIS A 229 6.96 9.67 8.67
N TYR A 230 7.75 9.04 9.55
CA TYR A 230 9.13 9.43 9.83
C TYR A 230 10.09 8.84 8.79
N THR A 231 10.72 9.68 7.98
CA THR A 231 11.61 9.28 6.88
C THR A 231 13.01 9.95 6.96
N VAL A 232 13.38 10.52 8.12
CA VAL A 232 14.63 11.29 8.28
C VAL A 232 15.87 10.38 8.26
N LEU A 233 15.79 9.18 8.85
CA LEU A 233 16.88 8.19 8.93
C LEU A 233 18.17 8.78 9.54
N GLN A 234 18.19 8.94 10.86
CA GLN A 234 19.36 9.44 11.59
C GLN A 234 20.62 8.59 11.37
N HIS A 235 21.75 9.24 11.07
CA HIS A 235 23.04 8.55 10.82
C HIS A 235 23.75 8.09 12.09
N ASN A 236 23.34 8.59 13.26
CA ASN A 236 23.91 8.19 14.55
C ASN A 236 22.84 7.51 15.39
N ALA A 237 23.18 6.36 15.97
CA ALA A 237 22.31 5.74 16.96
C ALA A 237 22.16 6.64 18.20
N PRO A 238 20.97 6.71 18.83
CA PRO A 238 20.79 7.48 20.04
C PRO A 238 21.68 6.92 21.17
N ALA A 239 22.12 7.80 22.10
CA ALA A 239 22.95 7.40 23.22
C ALA A 239 22.28 6.33 24.11
N GLU A 240 20.96 6.36 24.21
CA GLU A 240 20.14 5.33 24.84
C GLU A 240 19.10 4.82 23.85
N VAL A 241 19.26 3.58 23.40
CA VAL A 241 18.31 2.89 22.54
C VAL A 241 17.21 2.27 23.41
N ARG A 242 15.96 2.68 23.20
CA ARG A 242 14.76 2.22 23.94
C ARG A 242 13.85 1.35 23.11
N SER A 243 13.63 1.73 21.84
CA SER A 243 12.69 1.09 20.92
C SER A 243 13.10 1.29 19.47
N LEU A 244 12.58 0.44 18.60
CA LEU A 244 12.59 0.59 17.14
C LEU A 244 11.18 0.34 16.64
N LEU A 245 10.65 1.24 15.81
CA LEU A 245 9.53 0.98 14.92
C LEU A 245 10.09 0.93 13.50
N ILE A 246 9.84 -0.17 12.79
CA ILE A 246 10.10 -0.33 11.38
C ILE A 246 8.79 -0.55 10.63
N ASP A 247 8.53 0.28 9.64
CA ASP A 247 7.44 0.17 8.68
C ASP A 247 8.05 0.21 7.29
N ALA A 248 8.10 -0.96 6.65
CA ALA A 248 8.83 -1.15 5.41
C ALA A 248 8.22 -2.27 4.58
N GLY A 249 8.12 -2.01 3.28
CA GLY A 249 7.53 -2.92 2.31
C GLY A 249 8.49 -3.37 1.22
N ALA A 250 8.03 -4.31 0.42
CA ALA A 250 8.71 -4.76 -0.78
C ALA A 250 7.71 -4.85 -1.94
N GLU A 251 8.22 -4.89 -3.17
CA GLU A 251 7.41 -5.03 -4.37
C GLU A 251 7.83 -6.29 -5.15
N TYR A 252 6.85 -6.99 -5.72
CA TYR A 252 7.07 -8.04 -6.70
C TYR A 252 6.09 -7.91 -7.86
N ASN A 253 6.60 -7.76 -9.10
CA ASN A 253 5.80 -7.54 -10.30
C ASN A 253 4.77 -6.39 -10.18
N GLY A 254 5.09 -5.34 -9.44
CA GLY A 254 4.23 -4.19 -9.23
C GLY A 254 3.25 -4.31 -8.06
N TYR A 255 3.23 -5.43 -7.33
CA TYR A 255 2.38 -5.66 -6.16
C TYR A 255 3.15 -5.45 -4.88
N ALA A 256 2.56 -4.71 -3.94
CA ALA A 256 3.19 -4.30 -2.70
C ALA A 256 2.93 -5.28 -1.54
N ALA A 257 3.90 -5.33 -0.62
CA ALA A 257 3.74 -5.71 0.76
C ALA A 257 3.87 -4.47 1.64
N ASP A 258 3.20 -4.47 2.79
CA ASP A 258 3.19 -3.38 3.76
C ASP A 258 3.22 -3.98 5.17
N ILE A 259 4.34 -3.80 5.89
CA ILE A 259 4.56 -4.47 7.17
C ILE A 259 5.15 -3.50 8.17
N THR A 260 4.53 -3.43 9.37
CA THR A 260 5.12 -2.71 10.49
C THR A 260 5.38 -3.64 11.67
N ARG A 261 6.54 -3.43 12.33
CA ARG A 261 6.90 -4.04 13.62
C ARG A 261 7.49 -3.03 14.55
N THR A 262 7.20 -3.20 15.85
CA THR A 262 7.84 -2.41 16.92
C THR A 262 8.55 -3.34 17.89
N TYR A 263 9.76 -2.98 18.25
CA TYR A 263 10.63 -3.73 19.18
C TYR A 263 11.06 -2.85 20.34
N ALA A 264 11.10 -3.42 21.54
CA ALA A 264 11.74 -2.78 22.70
C ALA A 264 13.19 -3.27 22.81
N ALA A 265 14.12 -2.36 23.09
CA ALA A 265 15.52 -2.71 23.31
C ALA A 265 15.72 -3.61 24.56
N LYS A 266 14.84 -3.47 25.56
CA LYS A 266 14.80 -4.30 26.78
C LYS A 266 13.46 -5.02 26.87
N SER A 267 13.49 -6.35 26.92
CA SER A 267 12.29 -7.20 26.91
C SER A 267 11.50 -7.21 28.23
N ASN A 268 12.05 -6.67 29.30
CA ASN A 268 11.48 -6.74 30.66
C ASN A 268 10.93 -5.40 31.19
N ASN A 269 10.65 -4.45 30.31
CA ASN A 269 10.06 -3.16 30.71
C ASN A 269 8.55 -3.09 30.37
N GLU A 270 7.88 -2.06 30.89
CA GLU A 270 6.45 -1.85 30.67
C GLU A 270 6.11 -1.61 29.19
N PHE A 271 6.99 -0.98 28.42
CA PHE A 271 6.78 -0.75 27.00
C PHE A 271 6.80 -2.06 26.19
N ALA A 272 7.72 -2.97 26.52
CA ALA A 272 7.72 -4.32 25.93
C ALA A 272 6.43 -5.09 26.24
N SER A 273 5.89 -4.94 27.46
CA SER A 273 4.60 -5.52 27.82
C SER A 273 3.46 -4.92 26.99
N LEU A 274 3.49 -3.61 26.76
CA LEU A 274 2.48 -2.92 25.94
C LEU A 274 2.53 -3.38 24.46
N ILE A 275 3.72 -3.54 23.88
CA ILE A 275 3.92 -4.11 22.54
C ILE A 275 3.32 -5.52 22.47
N LYS A 276 3.65 -6.37 23.44
CA LYS A 276 3.15 -7.76 23.50
C LYS A 276 1.62 -7.80 23.55
N ASP A 277 1.03 -6.95 24.36
CA ASP A 277 -0.42 -6.91 24.53
C ASP A 277 -1.11 -6.36 23.27
N LEU A 278 -0.60 -5.28 22.64
CA LEU A 278 -1.14 -4.76 21.39
C LEU A 278 -1.05 -5.80 20.26
N ASN A 279 0.08 -6.54 20.20
CA ASN A 279 0.26 -7.63 19.24
C ASN A 279 -0.78 -8.75 19.45
N ALA A 280 -1.09 -9.08 20.71
CA ALA A 280 -2.13 -10.07 21.04
C ALA A 280 -3.53 -9.57 20.60
N GLU A 281 -3.84 -8.30 20.81
CA GLU A 281 -5.12 -7.71 20.42
C GLU A 281 -5.26 -7.59 18.89
N GLN A 282 -4.20 -7.28 18.16
CA GLN A 282 -4.19 -7.29 16.70
C GLN A 282 -4.49 -8.70 16.17
N LYS A 283 -3.82 -9.74 16.68
CA LYS A 283 -4.08 -11.14 16.30
C LYS A 283 -5.50 -11.58 16.65
N ALA A 284 -5.98 -11.19 17.83
CA ALA A 284 -7.34 -11.49 18.25
C ALA A 284 -8.38 -10.79 17.35
N LEU A 285 -8.14 -9.54 16.93
CA LEU A 285 -9.00 -8.86 15.96
C LEU A 285 -9.02 -9.60 14.63
N ILE A 286 -7.84 -9.91 14.06
CA ILE A 286 -7.73 -10.63 12.77
C ILE A 286 -8.51 -11.94 12.80
N SER A 287 -8.48 -12.67 13.92
CA SER A 287 -9.21 -13.94 14.06
C SER A 287 -10.75 -13.79 14.00
N THR A 288 -11.28 -12.58 14.18
CA THR A 288 -12.71 -12.27 14.08
C THR A 288 -13.13 -11.79 12.70
N ILE A 289 -12.18 -11.43 11.84
CA ILE A 289 -12.46 -10.86 10.52
C ILE A 289 -13.08 -11.93 9.62
N LYS A 290 -14.12 -11.54 8.88
CA LYS A 290 -14.82 -12.41 7.94
C LYS A 290 -15.46 -11.62 6.80
N ALA A 291 -15.73 -12.27 5.69
CA ALA A 291 -16.54 -11.70 4.61
C ALA A 291 -17.95 -11.32 5.09
N GLY A 292 -18.55 -10.31 4.45
CA GLY A 292 -19.90 -9.81 4.74
C GLY A 292 -19.96 -8.75 5.84
N VAL A 293 -18.87 -8.46 6.54
CA VAL A 293 -18.81 -7.44 7.60
C VAL A 293 -18.15 -6.17 7.06
N ARG A 294 -18.66 -5.02 7.48
CA ARG A 294 -18.11 -3.72 7.08
C ARG A 294 -16.79 -3.44 7.82
N TYR A 295 -15.77 -3.00 7.08
CA TYR A 295 -14.43 -2.74 7.64
C TYR A 295 -14.42 -1.73 8.81
N THR A 296 -15.32 -0.73 8.77
CA THR A 296 -15.49 0.25 9.86
C THR A 296 -15.79 -0.42 11.22
N GLU A 297 -16.49 -1.55 11.22
CA GLU A 297 -16.79 -2.28 12.46
C GLU A 297 -15.54 -2.81 13.14
N TYR A 298 -14.54 -3.26 12.36
CA TYR A 298 -13.25 -3.72 12.90
C TYR A 298 -12.42 -2.55 13.45
N HIS A 299 -12.52 -1.38 12.83
CA HIS A 299 -11.89 -0.18 13.38
C HIS A 299 -12.47 0.18 14.76
N ILE A 300 -13.80 0.17 14.90
CA ILE A 300 -14.47 0.40 16.18
C ILE A 300 -14.08 -0.66 17.21
N GLN A 301 -14.07 -1.95 16.82
CA GLN A 301 -13.62 -3.03 17.71
C GLN A 301 -12.17 -2.82 18.16
N MET A 302 -11.29 -2.29 17.31
CA MET A 302 -9.93 -1.99 17.73
C MET A 302 -9.86 -0.85 18.75
N HIS A 303 -10.69 0.19 18.61
CA HIS A 303 -10.79 1.24 19.63
C HIS A 303 -11.25 0.69 21.00
N HIS A 304 -12.19 -0.28 21.04
CA HIS A 304 -12.54 -0.99 22.26
C HIS A 304 -11.35 -1.73 22.87
N ARG A 305 -10.56 -2.43 22.05
CA ARG A 305 -9.37 -3.14 22.50
C ARG A 305 -8.29 -2.18 22.99
N ILE A 306 -8.08 -1.05 22.32
CA ILE A 306 -7.17 0.03 22.77
C ILE A 306 -7.65 0.61 24.12
N ALA A 307 -8.94 0.87 24.30
CA ALA A 307 -9.46 1.34 25.58
C ALA A 307 -9.15 0.38 26.73
N ASN A 308 -9.31 -0.94 26.48
CA ASN A 308 -8.96 -1.97 27.45
C ASN A 308 -7.45 -2.02 27.74
N LEU A 309 -6.60 -1.88 26.72
CA LEU A 309 -5.14 -1.80 26.90
C LEU A 309 -4.75 -0.57 27.73
N LEU A 310 -5.29 0.60 27.43
CA LEU A 310 -5.01 1.83 28.17
C LEU A 310 -5.39 1.69 29.66
N LYS A 311 -6.53 1.02 29.96
CA LYS A 311 -6.95 0.72 31.34
C LYS A 311 -6.03 -0.32 31.99
N LYS A 312 -5.75 -1.43 31.32
CA LYS A 312 -4.88 -2.52 31.79
C LYS A 312 -3.50 -2.02 32.19
N HIS A 313 -2.91 -1.14 31.36
CA HIS A 313 -1.60 -0.56 31.63
C HIS A 313 -1.67 0.69 32.52
N GLY A 314 -2.86 1.05 33.03
CA GLY A 314 -3.07 2.18 33.94
C GLY A 314 -2.78 3.54 33.33
N ILE A 315 -2.81 3.66 32.01
CA ILE A 315 -2.64 4.93 31.28
C ILE A 315 -3.91 5.79 31.41
N VAL A 316 -5.09 5.13 31.38
CA VAL A 316 -6.39 5.76 31.62
C VAL A 316 -7.10 5.02 32.76
N LYS A 317 -7.71 5.75 33.69
CA LYS A 317 -8.30 5.22 34.91
C LYS A 317 -9.67 5.83 35.22
N ASN A 318 -10.46 5.12 36.02
CA ASN A 318 -11.74 5.63 36.60
C ASN A 318 -12.75 6.13 35.56
N ILE A 319 -12.85 5.46 34.43
CA ILE A 319 -13.82 5.75 33.35
C ILE A 319 -14.18 4.43 32.67
N SER A 320 -15.42 4.31 32.19
CA SER A 320 -15.87 3.14 31.45
C SER A 320 -15.30 3.12 30.02
N GLU A 321 -15.21 1.95 29.43
CA GLU A 321 -14.78 1.76 28.04
C GLU A 321 -15.70 2.47 27.06
N GLU A 322 -17.00 2.34 27.27
CA GLU A 322 -18.04 2.98 26.44
C GLU A 322 -17.89 4.49 26.45
N THR A 323 -17.65 5.07 27.62
CA THR A 323 -17.42 6.53 27.74
C THR A 323 -16.12 6.95 27.08
N MET A 324 -15.07 6.12 27.15
CA MET A 324 -13.80 6.41 26.46
C MET A 324 -14.02 6.51 24.94
N LEU A 325 -14.79 5.60 24.35
CA LEU A 325 -15.09 5.62 22.92
C LEU A 325 -16.04 6.79 22.57
N GLU A 326 -17.13 6.95 23.30
CA GLU A 326 -18.08 8.03 23.08
C GLU A 326 -17.44 9.42 23.10
N LYS A 327 -16.52 9.65 24.03
CA LYS A 327 -15.81 10.92 24.19
C LYS A 327 -14.50 11.00 23.40
N GLY A 328 -14.09 9.93 22.72
CA GLY A 328 -12.89 9.90 21.88
C GLY A 328 -11.56 9.83 22.64
N LEU A 329 -11.53 9.34 23.89
CA LEU A 329 -10.30 9.29 24.70
C LEU A 329 -9.24 8.31 24.13
N THR A 330 -9.62 7.45 23.23
CA THR A 330 -8.69 6.55 22.52
C THR A 330 -8.01 7.22 21.31
N MET A 331 -8.59 8.30 20.79
CA MET A 331 -8.11 8.97 19.56
C MET A 331 -6.71 9.57 19.68
N PRO A 332 -6.29 10.18 20.81
CA PRO A 332 -4.93 10.71 20.92
C PRO A 332 -3.84 9.63 20.95
N PHE A 333 -4.23 8.37 21.24
CA PHE A 333 -3.31 7.22 21.24
C PHE A 333 -3.39 6.39 19.95
N PHE A 334 -4.54 6.38 19.28
CA PHE A 334 -4.74 5.68 18.00
C PHE A 334 -5.43 6.62 17.00
N PRO A 335 -4.66 7.55 16.38
CA PRO A 335 -5.20 8.63 15.57
C PRO A 335 -5.48 8.27 14.11
N HIS A 336 -5.04 7.12 13.61
CA HIS A 336 -5.18 6.70 12.21
C HIS A 336 -6.18 5.54 12.04
N GLY A 337 -6.45 5.15 10.80
CA GLY A 337 -7.30 3.99 10.49
C GLY A 337 -6.67 2.67 10.91
N ILE A 338 -7.51 1.64 11.09
CA ILE A 338 -7.02 0.27 11.36
C ILE A 338 -6.27 -0.35 10.17
N GLY A 339 -6.31 0.29 8.99
CA GLY A 339 -5.66 -0.14 7.78
C GLY A 339 -6.38 0.32 6.52
N HIS A 340 -5.98 -0.26 5.41
CA HIS A 340 -6.41 0.13 4.07
C HIS A 340 -6.37 -1.06 3.09
N PRO A 341 -7.01 -0.95 1.90
CA PRO A 341 -6.79 -1.89 0.80
C PRO A 341 -5.32 -1.84 0.34
N LEU A 342 -4.79 -3.00 -0.05
CA LEU A 342 -3.42 -3.18 -0.53
C LEU A 342 -3.41 -3.92 -1.86
N GLY A 343 -2.46 -3.61 -2.74
CA GLY A 343 -2.31 -4.30 -4.02
C GLY A 343 -1.24 -3.70 -4.92
N LEU A 344 -1.66 -3.19 -6.07
CA LEU A 344 -0.80 -2.45 -7.02
C LEU A 344 -0.36 -1.09 -6.48
N GLN A 345 -1.04 -0.57 -5.48
CA GLN A 345 -0.65 0.58 -4.68
C GLN A 345 -0.66 0.17 -3.22
N VAL A 346 0.15 0.82 -2.42
CA VAL A 346 0.19 0.62 -0.96
C VAL A 346 -1.17 1.02 -0.37
N HIS A 347 -1.56 2.27 -0.50
CA HIS A 347 -2.93 2.69 -0.26
C HIS A 347 -3.73 2.46 -1.55
N ASP A 348 -4.26 1.26 -1.71
CA ASP A 348 -4.94 0.91 -2.95
C ASP A 348 -6.32 1.60 -3.06
N VAL A 349 -6.77 1.76 -4.29
CA VAL A 349 -8.05 2.42 -4.60
C VAL A 349 -9.26 1.62 -4.10
N ALA A 350 -10.45 2.22 -4.19
CA ALA A 350 -11.74 1.59 -3.88
C ALA A 350 -12.05 1.37 -2.39
N GLY A 351 -11.24 1.82 -1.45
CA GLY A 351 -11.53 1.68 -0.01
C GLY A 351 -12.89 2.27 0.42
N PHE A 352 -13.39 3.27 -0.28
CA PHE A 352 -14.66 3.94 -0.01
C PHE A 352 -15.78 3.59 -0.99
N MET A 353 -15.49 2.86 -2.06
CA MET A 353 -16.47 2.54 -3.10
C MET A 353 -17.42 1.44 -2.65
N GLN A 354 -18.73 1.64 -2.87
CA GLN A 354 -19.76 0.67 -2.52
C GLN A 354 -20.22 -0.17 -3.72
N ASP A 355 -19.98 0.32 -4.93
CA ASP A 355 -20.31 -0.33 -6.20
C ASP A 355 -19.34 0.10 -7.32
N ASP A 356 -19.50 -0.48 -8.48
CA ASP A 356 -18.68 -0.25 -9.68
C ASP A 356 -19.10 0.99 -10.50
N THR A 357 -20.08 1.76 -10.03
CA THR A 357 -20.51 3.03 -10.61
C THR A 357 -19.94 4.25 -9.87
N GLY A 358 -19.14 4.01 -8.82
CA GLY A 358 -18.46 5.05 -8.07
C GLY A 358 -19.26 5.62 -6.91
N THR A 359 -20.29 4.92 -6.42
CA THR A 359 -20.94 5.27 -5.16
C THR A 359 -19.94 5.24 -4.03
N HIS A 360 -19.79 6.36 -3.33
CA HIS A 360 -18.76 6.58 -2.32
C HIS A 360 -19.38 6.72 -0.91
N LEU A 361 -18.88 5.94 0.05
CA LEU A 361 -19.21 6.06 1.46
C LEU A 361 -17.98 6.60 2.21
N ALA A 362 -18.05 7.86 2.63
CA ALA A 362 -16.97 8.48 3.41
C ALA A 362 -16.77 7.81 4.77
N SER A 363 -15.58 7.96 5.34
CA SER A 363 -15.30 7.57 6.72
C SER A 363 -16.17 8.34 7.70
N PRO A 364 -16.55 7.73 8.85
CA PRO A 364 -17.26 8.44 9.91
C PRO A 364 -16.49 9.68 10.37
N ALA A 365 -17.20 10.77 10.67
CA ALA A 365 -16.57 12.03 11.06
C ALA A 365 -15.66 11.92 12.30
N ILE A 366 -15.96 10.99 13.19
CA ILE A 366 -15.14 10.69 14.37
C ILE A 366 -13.83 9.96 13.99
N TYR A 367 -13.78 9.29 12.84
CA TYR A 367 -12.62 8.54 12.35
C TYR A 367 -12.17 9.05 10.96
N PRO A 368 -11.75 10.31 10.83
CA PRO A 368 -11.52 10.97 9.54
C PRO A 368 -10.38 10.34 8.73
N TYR A 369 -9.47 9.64 9.39
CA TYR A 369 -8.30 9.00 8.76
C TYR A 369 -8.50 7.51 8.44
N LEU A 370 -9.70 6.96 8.66
CA LEU A 370 -10.02 5.60 8.20
C LEU A 370 -10.04 5.56 6.67
N ARG A 371 -9.32 4.60 6.06
CA ARG A 371 -9.14 4.51 4.60
C ARG A 371 -9.99 3.45 3.91
N CYS A 372 -10.87 2.77 4.66
CA CYS A 372 -11.76 1.76 4.11
C CYS A 372 -13.10 1.74 4.86
N THR A 373 -14.20 1.80 4.08
CA THR A 373 -15.57 1.70 4.59
C THR A 373 -16.35 0.59 3.88
N ARG A 374 -15.69 -0.23 3.06
CA ARG A 374 -16.33 -1.31 2.30
C ARG A 374 -16.81 -2.43 3.22
N ILE A 375 -17.82 -3.15 2.73
CA ILE A 375 -18.09 -4.51 3.20
C ILE A 375 -16.97 -5.40 2.67
N LEU A 376 -16.41 -6.23 3.55
CA LEU A 376 -15.34 -7.15 3.17
C LEU A 376 -15.91 -8.30 2.35
N GLU A 377 -15.24 -8.61 1.26
CA GLU A 377 -15.63 -9.67 0.33
C GLU A 377 -14.43 -10.57 0.02
N PRO A 378 -14.66 -11.82 -0.38
CA PRO A 378 -13.58 -12.72 -0.75
C PRO A 378 -12.66 -12.12 -1.83
N ARG A 379 -11.37 -12.41 -1.72
CA ARG A 379 -10.29 -11.92 -2.59
C ARG A 379 -9.84 -10.47 -2.34
N MET A 380 -10.43 -9.77 -1.37
CA MET A 380 -9.88 -8.50 -0.91
C MET A 380 -8.61 -8.72 -0.10
N VAL A 381 -7.64 -7.82 -0.27
CA VAL A 381 -6.42 -7.76 0.53
C VAL A 381 -6.36 -6.42 1.23
N LEU A 382 -6.09 -6.46 2.53
CA LEU A 382 -6.06 -5.29 3.40
C LEU A 382 -4.91 -5.39 4.39
N THR A 383 -4.48 -4.24 4.91
CA THR A 383 -3.63 -4.16 6.10
C THR A 383 -4.49 -4.18 7.37
N ILE A 384 -3.91 -4.64 8.48
CA ILE A 384 -4.44 -4.51 9.84
C ILE A 384 -3.30 -3.99 10.71
N GLU A 385 -3.33 -2.70 11.02
CA GLU A 385 -2.21 -1.92 11.56
C GLU A 385 -2.55 -1.11 12.82
N PRO A 386 -3.07 -1.70 13.90
CA PRO A 386 -3.29 -0.92 15.11
C PRO A 386 -2.00 -0.27 15.60
N GLY A 387 -2.14 0.95 16.08
CA GLY A 387 -1.06 1.70 16.72
C GLY A 387 -1.45 2.22 18.10
N LEU A 388 -0.45 2.51 18.91
CA LEU A 388 -0.59 3.19 20.19
C LEU A 388 0.59 4.15 20.38
N TYR A 389 0.31 5.45 20.37
CA TYR A 389 1.33 6.49 20.34
C TYR A 389 1.22 7.47 21.51
N PHE A 390 2.35 8.08 21.87
CA PHE A 390 2.44 9.10 22.90
C PHE A 390 2.84 10.45 22.30
N ILE A 391 1.95 10.99 21.46
CA ILE A 391 2.18 12.21 20.65
C ILE A 391 1.73 13.44 21.45
N GLU A 392 2.68 14.31 21.83
CA GLU A 392 2.37 15.48 22.66
C GLU A 392 1.33 16.40 22.02
N SER A 393 1.40 16.68 20.72
CA SER A 393 0.45 17.55 20.04
C SER A 393 -1.00 17.05 20.07
N LEU A 394 -1.21 15.72 20.14
CA LEU A 394 -2.53 15.11 20.29
C LEU A 394 -2.98 15.06 21.76
N LEU A 395 -2.05 14.94 22.70
CA LEU A 395 -2.33 14.82 24.13
C LEU A 395 -2.50 16.18 24.82
N ALA A 396 -1.92 17.24 24.28
CA ALA A 396 -1.93 18.57 24.90
C ALA A 396 -3.34 19.10 25.21
N SER A 397 -4.25 19.00 24.26
CA SER A 397 -5.65 19.44 24.45
C SER A 397 -6.40 18.65 25.53
N TRP A 398 -6.01 17.39 25.75
CA TRP A 398 -6.61 16.55 26.79
C TRP A 398 -6.12 16.89 28.18
N ARG A 399 -4.91 17.47 28.34
CA ARG A 399 -4.41 17.97 29.63
C ARG A 399 -5.30 19.07 30.20
N GLU A 400 -5.88 19.91 29.34
CA GLU A 400 -6.72 21.04 29.71
C GLU A 400 -8.22 20.67 29.75
N SER A 401 -8.58 19.47 29.33
CA SER A 401 -9.98 19.02 29.29
C SER A 401 -10.50 18.55 30.66
N GLU A 402 -11.82 18.48 30.79
CA GLU A 402 -12.48 17.88 31.97
C GLU A 402 -12.13 16.40 32.17
N PHE A 403 -11.65 15.72 31.10
CA PHE A 403 -11.24 14.33 31.12
C PHE A 403 -9.79 14.16 31.59
N SER A 404 -9.00 15.23 31.78
CA SER A 404 -7.60 15.19 32.21
C SER A 404 -7.36 14.32 33.44
N LYS A 405 -8.33 14.33 34.38
CA LYS A 405 -8.31 13.54 35.63
C LYS A 405 -8.32 12.02 35.42
N HIS A 406 -8.70 11.56 34.23
CA HIS A 406 -8.73 10.14 33.89
C HIS A 406 -7.40 9.63 33.30
N PHE A 407 -6.51 10.53 32.87
CA PHE A 407 -5.21 10.17 32.33
C PHE A 407 -4.17 10.13 33.47
N ASP A 408 -3.34 9.09 33.46
CA ASP A 408 -2.12 9.05 34.30
C ASP A 408 -0.99 9.75 33.54
N TRP A 409 -0.87 11.05 33.72
CA TRP A 409 0.12 11.87 33.03
C TRP A 409 1.56 11.47 33.35
N ASN A 410 1.86 10.97 34.56
CA ASN A 410 3.20 10.47 34.89
C ASN A 410 3.53 9.24 34.02
N LYS A 411 2.58 8.37 33.83
CA LYS A 411 2.75 7.18 33.01
C LYS A 411 2.88 7.52 31.52
N ILE A 412 2.12 8.48 31.04
CA ILE A 412 2.23 9.01 29.67
C ILE A 412 3.64 9.61 29.46
N GLU A 413 4.13 10.44 30.38
CA GLU A 413 5.49 11.01 30.30
C GLU A 413 6.57 9.91 30.32
N MET A 414 6.38 8.84 31.09
CA MET A 414 7.29 7.69 31.11
C MET A 414 7.36 6.98 29.74
N PHE A 415 6.24 6.90 28.99
CA PHE A 415 6.21 6.25 27.70
C PHE A 415 6.63 7.15 26.52
N LYS A 416 6.53 8.46 26.62
CA LYS A 416 6.91 9.41 25.55
C LYS A 416 8.30 9.18 24.96
N PRO A 417 9.36 8.89 25.75
CA PRO A 417 10.68 8.59 25.20
C PRO A 417 10.77 7.32 24.33
N PHE A 418 9.74 6.47 24.33
CA PHE A 418 9.61 5.31 23.44
C PHE A 418 8.84 5.61 22.17
N GLY A 419 8.15 6.77 22.10
CA GLY A 419 7.40 7.27 20.95
C GLY A 419 6.08 6.59 20.73
N GLY A 420 6.07 5.45 20.04
CA GLY A 420 4.83 4.73 19.71
C GLY A 420 5.05 3.30 19.29
N ILE A 421 3.94 2.61 19.11
CA ILE A 421 3.86 1.22 18.66
C ILE A 421 2.96 1.17 17.43
N ARG A 422 3.38 0.48 16.37
CA ARG A 422 2.51 0.01 15.27
C ARG A 422 2.87 -1.43 14.96
N ILE A 423 1.86 -2.25 14.73
CA ILE A 423 2.01 -3.65 14.36
C ILE A 423 1.06 -3.92 13.21
N GLU A 424 1.60 -4.26 12.06
CA GLU A 424 0.86 -4.35 10.81
C GLU A 424 1.08 -5.68 10.13
N ASP A 425 -0.01 -6.31 9.74
CA ASP A 425 -0.05 -7.51 8.93
C ASP A 425 -0.90 -7.29 7.69
N ASN A 426 -0.58 -8.00 6.61
CA ASN A 426 -1.39 -8.06 5.40
C ASN A 426 -2.25 -9.32 5.39
N ILE A 427 -3.54 -9.14 5.16
CA ILE A 427 -4.51 -10.23 5.18
C ILE A 427 -5.27 -10.37 3.87
N VAL A 428 -5.61 -11.61 3.52
CA VAL A 428 -6.53 -11.93 2.42
C VAL A 428 -7.84 -12.43 2.98
N ILE A 429 -8.94 -11.87 2.51
CA ILE A 429 -10.27 -12.37 2.82
C ILE A 429 -10.61 -13.53 1.88
N HIS A 430 -10.96 -14.69 2.44
CA HIS A 430 -11.52 -15.83 1.72
C HIS A 430 -12.96 -16.07 2.14
N GLU A 431 -13.67 -16.96 1.46
CA GLU A 431 -15.08 -17.27 1.76
C GLU A 431 -15.31 -17.65 3.23
N ASN A 432 -14.46 -18.51 3.80
CA ASN A 432 -14.65 -19.08 5.13
C ASN A 432 -13.46 -18.89 6.08
N LYS A 433 -12.44 -18.12 5.68
CA LYS A 433 -11.24 -17.88 6.48
C LYS A 433 -10.57 -16.58 6.10
N VAL A 434 -9.69 -16.12 6.96
CA VAL A 434 -8.69 -15.08 6.66
C VAL A 434 -7.31 -15.71 6.58
N GLU A 435 -6.55 -15.40 5.56
CA GLU A 435 -5.13 -15.71 5.44
C GLU A 435 -4.34 -14.51 5.94
N ASN A 436 -3.41 -14.72 6.85
CA ASN A 436 -2.46 -13.68 7.27
C ASN A 436 -1.13 -13.90 6.54
N MET A 437 -0.94 -13.21 5.42
CA MET A 437 0.24 -13.37 4.57
C MET A 437 1.55 -13.08 5.30
N THR A 438 1.53 -12.24 6.34
CA THR A 438 2.71 -11.82 7.09
C THR A 438 3.09 -12.84 8.15
N ARG A 439 2.12 -13.26 8.98
CA ARG A 439 2.36 -14.20 10.08
C ARG A 439 2.60 -15.63 9.61
N ASP A 440 1.99 -16.01 8.49
CA ASP A 440 2.21 -17.33 7.89
C ASP A 440 3.67 -17.54 7.45
N LEU A 441 4.47 -16.45 7.34
CA LEU A 441 5.92 -16.46 7.10
C LEU A 441 6.76 -16.37 8.40
N GLN A 442 6.12 -16.54 9.57
CA GLN A 442 6.77 -16.58 10.89
C GLN A 442 7.50 -15.28 11.29
N LEU A 443 7.14 -14.14 10.72
CA LEU A 443 7.59 -12.86 11.27
C LEU A 443 6.89 -12.63 12.62
N PRO A 444 7.64 -12.47 13.72
CA PRO A 444 7.11 -12.37 15.05
C PRO A 444 6.24 -11.12 15.30
#